data_8a9c0a1aa379121655a0849875cba5be
#
_entry.id   8a9c0a1aa379121655a0849875cba5be
#
_cell.length_a   1.000
_cell.length_b   1.000
_cell.length_c   1.000
_cell.angle_alpha   90.00
_cell.angle_beta   90.00
_cell.angle_gamma   90.00
#
_symmetry.space_group_name_H-M   'P 1'
#
loop_
_entity.id
_entity.type
_entity.pdbx_description
1 polymer ?
#
loop_
_entity_poly.entity_id
_entity_poly.type
_entity_poly.pdbx_seq_one_letter_code
_entity_poly.pdbx_strand_id
1 'polypeptide(L)'
;MKIIGITLGPILETISESRKIYEIANASAFFSTFMYEFLKKVADSKKYEIITPYFEYKEENKLYPDRAILKIENSDENEKIVNEIEEFKDAAFNKFLEKIKNFEAKNDTLKDFENINEIIKKNENKDYKDNSEKQINLLKEYINFNTILMDIEKSEEIKDIFSKLDGIELIKNFPIQYNEKEINEVIADSLSEKIKLNENSFSVNENKYRAIISLDLDNMGKFSQKEIEKIKKVSEGIYKYISKLRNFIKLKEINGKSEGLVLYAAGDDILAILNPKYIFEFIKEACNSLKESFEKVIEDNKELSVSFGIFICYEKNPIKESIEKAHDLLFYNAKKLNEKNSAVILVQKHSGYSFEFVINDLVKEIEFNKDNIFFDKMNNYLKDYMESKKVEKKELLNTIIQKVYMNDFIFKEIIENPEQIRYFLDNLFDSNAKGNPLIRDLEELLIHIGKENPERKKEELEKVISYFKLIKFYEDRGGK
;
A
#
# COMPACT_ATOMS: atom_id res chain seq x y z
N MET A 1 17.29 -8.64 31.30
CA MET A 1 16.72 -7.60 30.42
C MET A 1 15.28 -7.99 30.16
N LYS A 2 14.35 -7.03 30.22
CA LYS A 2 12.94 -7.33 29.91
C LYS A 2 12.53 -6.68 28.60
N ILE A 3 11.72 -7.39 27.84
CA ILE A 3 11.15 -6.93 26.57
C ILE A 3 9.63 -6.96 26.67
N ILE A 4 9.02 -5.91 26.13
CA ILE A 4 7.57 -5.74 26.11
C ILE A 4 7.14 -5.75 24.65
N GLY A 5 6.32 -6.72 24.28
CA GLY A 5 5.63 -6.76 22.99
C GLY A 5 4.24 -6.17 23.13
N ILE A 6 3.84 -5.37 22.19
CA ILE A 6 2.54 -4.71 22.12
C ILE A 6 1.92 -4.98 20.76
N THR A 7 0.62 -5.29 20.74
CA THR A 7 -0.17 -5.35 19.52
C THR A 7 -1.48 -4.58 19.70
N LEU A 8 -1.90 -3.92 18.63
CA LEU A 8 -3.07 -3.05 18.55
C LEU A 8 -3.98 -3.56 17.42
N GLY A 9 -5.22 -3.87 17.70
CA GLY A 9 -6.20 -4.33 16.71
C GLY A 9 -7.64 -3.89 17.04
N PRO A 10 -8.60 -4.31 16.22
CA PRO A 10 -8.51 -5.09 14.97
C PRO A 10 -8.38 -4.20 13.72
N ILE A 11 -7.20 -4.04 13.17
CA ILE A 11 -6.98 -3.14 12.00
C ILE A 11 -7.55 -3.75 10.73
N LEU A 12 -7.17 -5.00 10.43
CA LEU A 12 -7.57 -5.66 9.18
C LEU A 12 -9.07 -5.85 9.09
N GLU A 13 -9.74 -6.22 10.18
CA GLU A 13 -11.19 -6.34 10.25
C GLU A 13 -11.86 -4.99 10.01
N THR A 14 -11.38 -3.93 10.67
CA THR A 14 -11.93 -2.57 10.50
C THR A 14 -11.80 -2.09 9.06
N ILE A 15 -10.66 -2.36 8.42
CA ILE A 15 -10.43 -2.01 7.01
C ILE A 15 -11.31 -2.87 6.10
N SER A 16 -11.39 -4.19 6.35
CA SER A 16 -12.13 -5.12 5.50
C SER A 16 -13.64 -4.92 5.55
N GLU A 17 -14.18 -4.47 6.65
CA GLU A 17 -15.61 -4.17 6.80
C GLU A 17 -16.00 -2.78 6.26
N SER A 18 -15.04 -1.91 6.04
CA SER A 18 -15.28 -0.57 5.48
C SER A 18 -15.72 -0.63 4.03
N ARG A 19 -16.74 0.15 3.67
CA ARG A 19 -17.35 0.15 2.33
C ARG A 19 -16.90 1.31 1.45
N LYS A 20 -16.32 2.34 2.05
CA LYS A 20 -15.90 3.57 1.38
C LYS A 20 -14.41 3.81 1.57
N ILE A 21 -13.79 4.41 0.57
CA ILE A 21 -12.35 4.70 0.57
C ILE A 21 -11.95 5.53 1.80
N TYR A 22 -12.75 6.54 2.15
CA TYR A 22 -12.45 7.41 3.27
C TYR A 22 -12.59 6.69 4.63
N GLU A 23 -13.49 5.71 4.78
CA GLU A 23 -13.62 4.89 5.97
C GLU A 23 -12.35 4.07 6.21
N ILE A 24 -11.83 3.41 5.16
CA ILE A 24 -10.57 2.66 5.20
C ILE A 24 -9.40 3.56 5.61
N ALA A 25 -9.26 4.70 4.96
CA ALA A 25 -8.17 5.64 5.23
C ALA A 25 -8.26 6.24 6.65
N ASN A 26 -9.46 6.53 7.12
CA ASN A 26 -9.69 7.02 8.48
C ASN A 26 -9.39 5.93 9.52
N ALA A 27 -9.81 4.69 9.30
CA ALA A 27 -9.48 3.57 10.17
C ALA A 27 -7.96 3.40 10.31
N SER A 28 -7.25 3.32 9.19
CA SER A 28 -5.77 3.25 9.20
C SER A 28 -5.13 4.45 9.91
N ALA A 29 -5.60 5.66 9.65
CA ALA A 29 -5.09 6.87 10.31
C ALA A 29 -5.34 6.86 11.82
N PHE A 30 -6.48 6.35 12.26
CA PHE A 30 -6.83 6.22 13.67
C PHE A 30 -5.86 5.30 14.41
N PHE A 31 -5.70 4.05 13.96
CA PHE A 31 -4.80 3.09 14.60
C PHE A 31 -3.35 3.58 14.61
N SER A 32 -2.88 4.12 13.50
CA SER A 32 -1.53 4.67 13.40
C SER A 32 -1.31 5.88 14.32
N THR A 33 -2.32 6.76 14.46
CA THR A 33 -2.24 7.91 15.37
C THR A 33 -2.29 7.46 16.82
N PHE A 34 -3.10 6.44 17.13
CA PHE A 34 -3.13 5.86 18.47
C PHE A 34 -1.76 5.32 18.88
N MET A 35 -1.16 4.49 18.01
CA MET A 35 0.20 3.96 18.25
C MET A 35 1.21 5.11 18.41
N TYR A 36 1.13 6.15 17.59
CA TYR A 36 2.00 7.33 17.74
C TYR A 36 1.85 8.01 19.11
N GLU A 37 0.63 8.30 19.55
CA GLU A 37 0.39 8.97 20.85
C GLU A 37 0.84 8.07 22.01
N PHE A 38 0.65 6.76 21.90
CA PHE A 38 1.17 5.78 22.86
C PHE A 38 2.70 5.80 22.92
N LEU A 39 3.38 5.64 21.78
CA LEU A 39 4.85 5.62 21.70
C LEU A 39 5.47 6.95 22.13
N LYS A 40 4.78 8.06 21.92
CA LYS A 40 5.18 9.36 22.42
C LYS A 40 5.24 9.39 23.94
N LYS A 41 4.23 8.82 24.62
CA LYS A 41 4.23 8.71 26.10
C LYS A 41 5.35 7.81 26.60
N VAL A 42 5.58 6.70 25.90
CA VAL A 42 6.70 5.80 26.18
C VAL A 42 8.04 6.53 26.08
N ALA A 43 8.27 7.28 25.01
CA ALA A 43 9.50 8.04 24.78
C ALA A 43 9.69 9.18 25.81
N ASP A 44 8.61 9.88 26.15
CA ASP A 44 8.63 10.96 27.15
C ASP A 44 9.01 10.46 28.55
N SER A 45 8.68 9.22 28.88
CA SER A 45 9.03 8.59 30.17
C SER A 45 10.53 8.39 30.36
N LYS A 46 11.29 8.29 29.25
CA LYS A 46 12.74 7.98 29.22
C LYS A 46 13.14 6.69 29.95
N LYS A 47 12.17 5.85 30.30
CA LYS A 47 12.37 4.60 31.01
C LYS A 47 12.48 3.41 30.07
N TYR A 48 11.78 3.49 28.94
CA TYR A 48 11.70 2.43 27.94
C TYR A 48 12.42 2.85 26.67
N GLU A 49 13.15 1.91 26.10
CA GLU A 49 13.77 2.04 24.79
C GLU A 49 12.84 1.44 23.73
N ILE A 50 12.45 2.20 22.73
CA ILE A 50 11.64 1.70 21.61
C ILE A 50 12.57 0.98 20.64
N ILE A 51 12.35 -0.33 20.44
CA ILE A 51 13.15 -1.14 19.50
C ILE A 51 12.52 -1.07 18.10
N THR A 52 11.21 -1.23 18.03
CA THR A 52 10.39 -1.11 16.80
C THR A 52 8.97 -0.68 17.20
N PRO A 53 8.27 0.13 16.40
CA PRO A 53 8.74 0.81 15.19
C PRO A 53 9.74 1.94 15.48
N TYR A 54 10.43 2.41 14.44
CA TYR A 54 11.24 3.63 14.56
C TYR A 54 10.35 4.81 14.92
N PHE A 55 10.73 5.58 15.94
CA PHE A 55 9.91 6.66 16.47
C PHE A 55 10.58 8.04 16.28
N GLU A 56 9.85 8.98 15.70
CA GLU A 56 10.21 10.40 15.63
C GLU A 56 9.07 11.27 16.17
N TYR A 57 9.41 12.38 16.84
CA TYR A 57 8.43 13.35 17.34
C TYR A 57 7.76 14.21 16.25
N LYS A 58 8.07 14.00 14.98
CA LYS A 58 7.48 14.75 13.87
C LYS A 58 6.02 14.38 13.64
N GLU A 59 5.13 15.33 13.79
CA GLU A 59 3.68 15.14 13.59
C GLU A 59 3.28 14.77 12.16
N GLU A 60 4.13 15.01 11.16
CA GLU A 60 3.76 14.88 9.74
C GLU A 60 3.73 13.44 9.23
N ASN A 61 4.41 12.53 9.91
CA ASN A 61 4.57 11.14 9.48
C ASN A 61 3.90 10.17 10.46
N LYS A 62 2.56 10.13 10.46
CA LYS A 62 1.78 9.32 11.41
C LYS A 62 1.39 7.96 10.87
N LEU A 63 2.30 7.24 10.23
CA LEU A 63 2.08 5.86 9.79
C LEU A 63 2.90 4.89 10.65
N TYR A 64 2.35 4.59 11.83
CA TYR A 64 2.93 3.61 12.73
C TYR A 64 2.19 2.28 12.60
N PRO A 65 2.92 1.14 12.64
CA PRO A 65 2.31 -0.17 12.60
C PRO A 65 1.53 -0.48 13.87
N ASP A 66 0.78 -1.55 13.83
CA ASP A 66 -0.02 -2.09 14.92
C ASP A 66 0.80 -2.77 16.02
N ARG A 67 2.09 -2.98 15.80
CA ARG A 67 2.98 -3.66 16.73
C ARG A 67 4.12 -2.77 17.18
N ALA A 68 4.47 -2.91 18.46
CA ALA A 68 5.65 -2.28 19.01
C ALA A 68 6.42 -3.25 19.93
N ILE A 69 7.73 -3.07 19.97
CA ILE A 69 8.61 -3.77 20.90
C ILE A 69 9.41 -2.73 21.67
N LEU A 70 9.33 -2.83 23.00
CA LEU A 70 10.02 -1.95 23.93
C LEU A 70 11.01 -2.77 24.76
N LYS A 71 12.09 -2.13 25.19
CA LYS A 71 13.08 -2.71 26.10
C LYS A 71 13.13 -1.90 27.38
N ILE A 72 13.29 -2.58 28.50
CA ILE A 72 13.58 -1.97 29.79
C ILE A 72 14.81 -2.64 30.43
N GLU A 73 15.73 -1.83 30.95
CA GLU A 73 16.95 -2.35 31.57
C GLU A 73 16.82 -2.62 33.07
N ASN A 74 15.82 -2.02 33.72
CA ASN A 74 15.62 -2.11 35.15
C ASN A 74 14.86 -3.37 35.59
N SER A 75 15.17 -3.84 36.81
CA SER A 75 14.55 -4.98 37.49
C SER A 75 13.22 -4.67 38.16
N ASP A 76 12.42 -3.75 37.58
CA ASP A 76 11.11 -3.43 38.13
C ASP A 76 10.18 -4.65 38.17
N GLU A 77 9.29 -4.70 39.15
CA GLU A 77 8.28 -5.75 39.26
C GLU A 77 7.37 -5.75 38.03
N ASN A 78 7.02 -6.93 37.54
CA ASN A 78 6.22 -7.09 36.33
C ASN A 78 4.89 -6.33 36.41
N GLU A 79 4.23 -6.37 37.57
CA GLU A 79 2.96 -5.66 37.81
C GLU A 79 3.08 -4.14 37.62
N LYS A 80 4.16 -3.55 38.09
CA LYS A 80 4.44 -2.11 37.94
C LYS A 80 4.64 -1.72 36.47
N ILE A 81 5.37 -2.57 35.70
CA ILE A 81 5.57 -2.34 34.27
C ILE A 81 4.24 -2.40 33.53
N VAL A 82 3.41 -3.41 33.81
CA VAL A 82 2.10 -3.56 33.15
C VAL A 82 1.20 -2.36 33.45
N ASN A 83 1.14 -1.90 34.70
CA ASN A 83 0.34 -0.76 35.09
C ASN A 83 0.78 0.53 34.38
N GLU A 84 2.09 0.77 34.25
CA GLU A 84 2.62 1.93 33.51
C GLU A 84 2.24 1.88 32.01
N ILE A 85 2.32 0.71 31.40
CA ILE A 85 1.91 0.54 29.98
C ILE A 85 0.43 0.81 29.80
N GLU A 86 -0.42 0.36 30.75
CA GLU A 86 -1.85 0.67 30.75
C GLU A 86 -2.11 2.18 30.94
N GLU A 87 -1.35 2.87 31.77
CA GLU A 87 -1.43 4.33 31.92
C GLU A 87 -1.07 5.07 30.60
N PHE A 88 -0.06 4.60 29.87
CA PHE A 88 0.31 5.17 28.56
C PHE A 88 -0.79 4.94 27.52
N LYS A 89 -1.41 3.75 27.52
CA LYS A 89 -2.58 3.43 26.70
C LYS A 89 -3.75 4.37 26.97
N ASP A 90 -4.11 4.52 28.25
CA ASP A 90 -5.21 5.42 28.67
C ASP A 90 -4.93 6.88 28.31
N ALA A 91 -3.67 7.32 28.44
CA ALA A 91 -3.28 8.65 27.99
C ALA A 91 -3.42 8.86 26.47
N ALA A 92 -3.14 7.84 25.66
CA ALA A 92 -3.38 7.87 24.23
C ALA A 92 -4.89 7.95 23.91
N PHE A 93 -5.73 7.15 24.57
CA PHE A 93 -7.19 7.26 24.44
C PHE A 93 -7.72 8.64 24.83
N ASN A 94 -7.26 9.21 25.94
CA ASN A 94 -7.69 10.53 26.39
C ASN A 94 -7.38 11.63 25.36
N LYS A 95 -6.35 11.47 24.55
CA LYS A 95 -6.04 12.38 23.46
C LYS A 95 -7.11 12.39 22.36
N PHE A 96 -7.67 11.24 22.04
CA PHE A 96 -8.81 11.16 21.12
C PHE A 96 -10.09 11.71 21.72
N LEU A 97 -10.30 11.51 23.01
CA LEU A 97 -11.37 12.10 23.79
C LEU A 97 -11.44 13.62 23.66
N GLU A 98 -10.32 14.28 23.89
CA GLU A 98 -10.22 15.74 23.77
C GLU A 98 -10.58 16.21 22.35
N LYS A 99 -10.20 15.43 21.31
CA LYS A 99 -10.49 15.75 19.92
C LYS A 99 -11.99 15.63 19.60
N ILE A 100 -12.65 14.57 20.06
CA ILE A 100 -14.11 14.38 19.91
C ILE A 100 -14.87 15.52 20.58
N LYS A 101 -14.53 15.83 21.82
CA LYS A 101 -15.16 16.94 22.59
C LYS A 101 -14.97 18.30 21.92
N ASN A 102 -13.78 18.56 21.37
CA ASN A 102 -13.49 19.81 20.66
C ASN A 102 -14.24 19.91 19.31
N PHE A 103 -14.50 18.80 18.65
CA PHE A 103 -15.30 18.75 17.43
C PHE A 103 -16.77 19.04 17.71
N GLU A 104 -17.34 18.46 18.76
CA GLU A 104 -18.70 18.74 19.20
C GLU A 104 -18.88 20.22 19.58
N ALA A 105 -17.93 20.80 20.32
CA ALA A 105 -17.97 22.21 20.70
C ALA A 105 -17.90 23.19 19.51
N LYS A 106 -17.14 22.86 18.45
CA LYS A 106 -17.09 23.64 17.20
C LYS A 106 -18.39 23.55 16.41
N ASN A 107 -19.03 22.40 16.37
CA ASN A 107 -20.31 22.22 15.68
C ASN A 107 -21.45 22.96 16.40
N ASP A 108 -21.40 23.11 17.71
CA ASP A 108 -22.36 23.95 18.46
C ASP A 108 -22.23 25.46 18.15
N THR A 109 -21.01 25.94 17.89
CA THR A 109 -20.80 27.35 17.48
C THR A 109 -21.20 27.63 16.03
N LEU A 110 -21.26 26.64 15.15
CA LEU A 110 -21.76 26.78 13.79
C LEU A 110 -23.29 26.73 13.67
N LYS A 111 -23.99 26.28 14.70
CA LYS A 111 -25.46 26.26 14.77
C LYS A 111 -26.09 27.63 15.08
N ASP A 112 -25.32 28.68 15.34
CA ASP A 112 -25.78 30.02 15.67
C ASP A 112 -26.22 30.88 14.46
N PHE A 113 -26.36 30.28 13.27
CA PHE A 113 -26.98 30.93 12.12
C PHE A 113 -28.43 30.50 11.96
N GLU A 114 -29.28 31.30 12.64
CA GLU A 114 -30.72 31.60 12.42
C GLU A 114 -31.76 30.47 12.22
N ASN A 115 -32.71 30.45 13.18
CA ASN A 115 -34.15 30.08 13.03
C ASN A 115 -34.64 28.64 13.00
N ILE A 116 -33.80 27.63 13.22
CA ILE A 116 -34.33 26.28 13.53
C ILE A 116 -34.13 25.92 15.03
N ASN A 117 -33.49 26.75 15.79
CA ASN A 117 -32.88 26.44 17.09
C ASN A 117 -33.79 26.54 18.30
N GLU A 118 -35.04 27.04 18.23
CA GLU A 118 -35.91 27.09 19.42
C GLU A 118 -36.56 25.76 19.78
N ILE A 119 -36.67 24.83 18.86
CA ILE A 119 -37.32 23.53 19.11
C ILE A 119 -36.30 22.50 19.61
N ILE A 120 -35.01 22.62 19.23
CA ILE A 120 -33.94 21.69 19.59
C ILE A 120 -33.35 22.00 20.98
N LYS A 121 -33.34 23.28 21.39
CA LYS A 121 -32.69 23.75 22.63
C LYS A 121 -33.30 23.25 23.95
N LYS A 122 -34.44 22.59 23.98
CA LYS A 122 -35.04 22.11 25.25
C LYS A 122 -34.63 20.69 25.66
N ASN A 123 -34.07 19.89 24.77
CA ASN A 123 -33.76 18.46 25.05
C ASN A 123 -32.28 18.10 25.03
N GLU A 124 -31.35 18.96 24.58
CA GLU A 124 -30.01 18.55 24.16
C GLU A 124 -28.90 18.62 25.21
N ASN A 125 -29.06 19.31 26.33
CA ASN A 125 -27.94 19.52 27.27
C ASN A 125 -27.60 18.31 28.19
N LYS A 126 -28.42 17.26 28.22
CA LYS A 126 -28.13 16.05 28.99
C LYS A 126 -27.65 14.88 28.07
N ASP A 127 -28.11 14.82 26.84
CA ASP A 127 -27.82 13.70 25.92
C ASP A 127 -26.41 13.78 25.30
N TYR A 128 -25.80 14.95 25.13
CA TYR A 128 -24.51 15.11 24.49
C TYR A 128 -23.31 14.65 25.33
N LYS A 129 -23.31 14.92 26.64
CA LYS A 129 -22.26 14.37 27.53
C LYS A 129 -22.34 12.85 27.63
N ASP A 130 -23.54 12.31 27.56
CA ASP A 130 -23.79 10.85 27.56
C ASP A 130 -23.33 10.20 26.26
N ASN A 131 -23.36 10.92 25.15
CA ASN A 131 -23.01 10.38 23.83
C ASN A 131 -21.50 10.28 23.64
N SER A 132 -20.71 11.29 24.02
CA SER A 132 -19.24 11.24 23.89
C SER A 132 -18.61 10.19 24.81
N GLU A 133 -19.14 9.99 26.02
CA GLU A 133 -18.70 8.91 26.92
C GLU A 133 -19.07 7.52 26.37
N LYS A 134 -20.25 7.37 25.76
CA LYS A 134 -20.63 6.12 25.05
C LYS A 134 -19.72 5.83 23.87
N GLN A 135 -19.45 6.82 23.03
CA GLN A 135 -18.55 6.65 21.87
C GLN A 135 -17.16 6.20 22.26
N ILE A 136 -16.62 6.72 23.36
CA ILE A 136 -15.30 6.34 23.84
C ILE A 136 -15.30 4.97 24.47
N ASN A 137 -16.32 4.65 25.25
CA ASN A 137 -16.45 3.31 25.79
C ASN A 137 -16.56 2.28 24.67
N LEU A 138 -17.30 2.59 23.60
CA LEU A 138 -17.37 1.77 22.40
C LEU A 138 -15.99 1.57 21.76
N LEU A 139 -15.18 2.64 21.60
CA LEU A 139 -13.81 2.51 21.09
C LEU A 139 -12.90 1.72 22.02
N LYS A 140 -12.98 1.93 23.33
CA LYS A 140 -12.19 1.19 24.32
C LYS A 140 -12.51 -0.31 24.32
N GLU A 141 -13.78 -0.65 24.13
CA GLU A 141 -14.23 -2.05 24.04
C GLU A 141 -13.86 -2.66 22.68
N TYR A 142 -13.92 -1.88 21.60
CA TYR A 142 -13.60 -2.32 20.24
C TYR A 142 -12.11 -2.55 20.05
N ILE A 143 -11.25 -1.69 20.61
CA ILE A 143 -9.81 -1.74 20.42
C ILE A 143 -9.19 -2.79 21.30
N ASN A 144 -8.58 -3.78 20.68
CA ASN A 144 -7.75 -4.78 21.35
C ASN A 144 -6.32 -4.25 21.51
N PHE A 145 -5.94 -3.89 22.72
CA PHE A 145 -4.57 -3.55 23.06
C PHE A 145 -3.99 -4.65 23.94
N ASN A 146 -3.02 -5.38 23.44
CA ASN A 146 -2.44 -6.50 24.15
C ASN A 146 -0.96 -6.27 24.44
N THR A 147 -0.55 -6.70 25.63
CA THR A 147 0.82 -6.56 26.11
C THR A 147 1.39 -7.92 26.51
N ILE A 148 2.60 -8.22 26.06
CA ILE A 148 3.38 -9.38 26.48
C ILE A 148 4.66 -8.87 27.15
N LEU A 149 4.95 -9.40 28.33
CA LEU A 149 6.20 -9.15 29.03
C LEU A 149 7.04 -10.43 29.03
N MET A 150 8.30 -10.32 28.63
CA MET A 150 9.26 -11.43 28.62
C MET A 150 10.57 -11.04 29.26
N ASP A 151 11.11 -11.93 30.09
CA ASP A 151 12.51 -11.88 30.50
C ASP A 151 13.36 -12.53 29.43
N ILE A 152 14.36 -11.82 28.92
CA ILE A 152 15.28 -12.29 27.88
C ILE A 152 16.70 -12.33 28.43
N GLU A 153 17.31 -13.49 28.37
CA GLU A 153 18.71 -13.67 28.72
C GLU A 153 19.64 -13.40 27.53
N LYS A 154 19.19 -13.76 26.32
CA LYS A 154 19.93 -13.57 25.08
C LYS A 154 19.10 -12.78 24.05
N SER A 155 19.77 -11.93 23.28
CA SER A 155 19.13 -11.12 22.24
C SER A 155 18.44 -11.93 21.14
N GLU A 156 18.84 -13.18 20.92
CA GLU A 156 18.25 -14.09 19.92
C GLU A 156 16.81 -14.51 20.27
N GLU A 157 16.41 -14.41 21.55
CA GLU A 157 15.07 -14.78 22.04
C GLU A 157 14.02 -13.73 21.68
N ILE A 158 14.42 -12.57 21.13
CA ILE A 158 13.47 -11.51 20.74
C ILE A 158 12.50 -11.97 19.63
N LYS A 159 12.90 -12.94 18.81
CA LYS A 159 12.01 -13.55 17.79
C LYS A 159 10.80 -14.22 18.39
N ASP A 160 10.89 -14.73 19.63
CA ASP A 160 9.81 -15.44 20.29
C ASP A 160 8.68 -14.49 20.68
N ILE A 161 8.99 -13.21 20.84
CA ILE A 161 7.97 -12.17 21.12
C ILE A 161 7.05 -11.98 19.92
N PHE A 162 7.58 -11.95 18.68
CA PHE A 162 6.77 -11.83 17.47
C PHE A 162 5.80 -13.01 17.35
N SER A 163 6.30 -14.24 17.53
CA SER A 163 5.45 -15.44 17.48
C SER A 163 4.36 -15.45 18.56
N LYS A 164 4.65 -14.91 19.75
CA LYS A 164 3.65 -14.78 20.81
C LYS A 164 2.63 -13.69 20.52
N LEU A 165 3.01 -12.57 19.91
CA LEU A 165 2.09 -11.54 19.47
C LEU A 165 1.14 -12.09 18.39
N ASP A 166 1.65 -12.85 17.41
CA ASP A 166 0.84 -13.57 16.42
C ASP A 166 -0.17 -14.50 17.10
N GLY A 167 0.27 -15.26 18.09
CA GLY A 167 -0.60 -16.17 18.83
C GLY A 167 -1.73 -15.48 19.60
N ILE A 168 -1.48 -14.32 20.17
CA ILE A 168 -2.49 -13.53 20.90
C ILE A 168 -3.53 -12.96 19.95
N GLU A 169 -3.12 -12.44 18.81
CA GLU A 169 -4.03 -11.91 17.80
C GLU A 169 -4.99 -13.00 17.32
N LEU A 170 -4.51 -14.23 17.09
CA LEU A 170 -5.34 -15.36 16.70
C LEU A 170 -6.36 -15.77 17.77
N ILE A 171 -6.03 -15.65 19.06
CA ILE A 171 -6.91 -16.07 20.16
C ILE A 171 -8.03 -15.04 20.41
N LYS A 172 -7.76 -13.76 20.26
CA LYS A 172 -8.69 -12.66 20.60
C LYS A 172 -9.64 -12.24 19.49
N ASN A 173 -9.47 -12.75 18.28
CA ASN A 173 -10.38 -12.50 17.15
C ASN A 173 -11.74 -13.20 17.28
N PHE A 174 -12.35 -13.20 18.48
CA PHE A 174 -13.76 -13.49 18.58
C PHE A 174 -14.54 -12.25 18.16
N PRO A 175 -15.36 -12.33 17.10
CA PRO A 175 -16.12 -11.19 16.63
C PRO A 175 -17.15 -10.78 17.68
N ILE A 176 -16.87 -9.71 18.41
CA ILE A 176 -17.93 -8.95 19.05
C ILE A 176 -18.64 -8.26 17.88
N GLN A 177 -19.92 -8.54 17.68
CA GLN A 177 -20.72 -7.89 16.63
C GLN A 177 -20.94 -6.42 17.00
N TYR A 178 -20.07 -5.56 16.50
CA TYR A 178 -20.27 -4.12 16.55
C TYR A 178 -20.99 -3.64 15.29
N ASN A 179 -21.72 -2.54 15.39
CA ASN A 179 -22.25 -1.85 14.24
C ASN A 179 -21.12 -1.10 13.52
N GLU A 180 -20.68 -1.64 12.38
CA GLU A 180 -19.56 -1.12 11.58
C GLU A 180 -19.71 0.37 11.23
N LYS A 181 -20.93 0.81 10.93
CA LYS A 181 -21.19 2.20 10.62
C LYS A 181 -20.93 3.10 11.82
N GLU A 182 -21.35 2.69 12.99
CA GLU A 182 -21.15 3.43 14.24
C GLU A 182 -19.66 3.54 14.58
N ILE A 183 -18.91 2.45 14.46
CA ILE A 183 -17.45 2.44 14.67
C ILE A 183 -16.75 3.38 13.69
N ASN A 184 -17.06 3.32 12.40
CA ASN A 184 -16.44 4.18 11.39
C ASN A 184 -16.77 5.68 11.61
N GLU A 185 -17.97 6.00 12.05
CA GLU A 185 -18.36 7.37 12.43
C GLU A 185 -17.53 7.86 13.62
N VAL A 186 -17.43 7.06 14.68
CA VAL A 186 -16.65 7.42 15.89
C VAL A 186 -15.16 7.55 15.57
N ILE A 187 -14.59 6.65 14.76
CA ILE A 187 -13.21 6.74 14.27
C ILE A 187 -13.00 8.07 13.52
N ALA A 188 -13.90 8.38 12.59
CA ALA A 188 -13.81 9.63 11.83
C ALA A 188 -13.87 10.87 12.74
N ASP A 189 -14.74 10.90 13.72
CA ASP A 189 -14.88 12.02 14.65
C ASP A 189 -13.69 12.19 15.62
N SER A 190 -12.98 11.09 15.90
CA SER A 190 -11.76 11.10 16.72
C SER A 190 -10.54 11.71 16.04
N LEU A 191 -10.56 11.83 14.69
CA LEU A 191 -9.44 12.37 13.92
C LEU A 191 -9.51 13.89 13.77
N SER A 192 -8.36 14.55 13.76
CA SER A 192 -8.29 15.98 13.44
C SER A 192 -8.61 16.22 11.96
N GLU A 193 -9.12 17.43 11.61
CA GLU A 193 -9.42 17.83 10.23
C GLU A 193 -8.25 17.64 9.26
N LYS A 194 -6.99 17.75 9.74
CA LYS A 194 -5.79 17.52 8.94
C LYS A 194 -5.56 16.05 8.55
N ILE A 195 -6.12 15.12 9.32
CA ILE A 195 -5.94 13.67 9.15
C ILE A 195 -7.18 13.06 8.52
N LYS A 196 -8.36 13.56 8.88
CA LYS A 196 -9.68 13.08 8.45
C LYS A 196 -9.80 13.20 6.92
N LEU A 197 -10.13 12.09 6.28
CA LEU A 197 -10.51 12.07 4.88
C LEU A 197 -12.02 12.08 4.76
N ASN A 198 -12.56 12.86 3.84
CA ASN A 198 -13.99 12.92 3.51
C ASN A 198 -14.24 12.50 2.06
N GLU A 199 -15.51 12.35 1.68
CA GLU A 199 -15.90 11.91 0.34
C GLU A 199 -15.37 12.79 -0.81
N ASN A 200 -15.07 14.07 -0.54
CA ASN A 200 -14.61 15.03 -1.54
C ASN A 200 -13.08 15.16 -1.61
N SER A 201 -12.34 14.54 -0.68
CA SER A 201 -10.89 14.69 -0.57
C SER A 201 -10.13 13.93 -1.66
N PHE A 202 -10.74 12.87 -2.20
CA PHE A 202 -10.16 12.04 -3.22
C PHE A 202 -11.11 11.92 -4.42
N SER A 203 -10.63 12.24 -5.59
CA SER A 203 -11.36 12.11 -6.84
C SER A 203 -10.57 11.23 -7.80
N VAL A 204 -11.16 10.12 -8.21
CA VAL A 204 -10.67 9.38 -9.37
C VAL A 204 -11.04 10.20 -10.59
N ASN A 205 -10.04 10.71 -11.27
CA ASN A 205 -10.20 11.65 -12.35
C ASN A 205 -10.75 11.04 -13.65
N GLU A 206 -10.90 11.90 -14.63
CA GLU A 206 -11.44 11.79 -16.00
C GLU A 206 -11.37 10.39 -16.65
N ASN A 207 -10.48 9.53 -16.24
CA ASN A 207 -10.27 8.21 -16.83
C ASN A 207 -11.23 7.12 -16.32
N LYS A 208 -12.04 7.38 -15.30
CA LYS A 208 -12.98 6.42 -14.69
C LYS A 208 -12.34 5.09 -14.23
N TYR A 209 -11.01 5.02 -14.13
CA TYR A 209 -10.25 3.87 -13.65
C TYR A 209 -9.32 4.28 -12.52
N ARG A 210 -9.16 3.38 -11.57
CA ARG A 210 -8.22 3.50 -10.46
C ARG A 210 -7.34 2.26 -10.39
N ALA A 211 -6.11 2.44 -9.93
CA ALA A 211 -5.23 1.35 -9.57
C ALA A 211 -5.25 1.18 -8.05
N ILE A 212 -5.60 -0.02 -7.60
CA ILE A 212 -5.42 -0.44 -6.21
C ILE A 212 -4.08 -1.16 -6.16
N ILE A 213 -3.18 -0.69 -5.32
CA ILE A 213 -1.81 -1.19 -5.21
C ILE A 213 -1.63 -1.80 -3.83
N SER A 214 -1.31 -3.07 -3.80
CA SER A 214 -0.77 -3.76 -2.63
C SER A 214 0.72 -4.01 -2.86
N LEU A 215 1.56 -3.55 -1.95
CA LEU A 215 3.01 -3.65 -2.02
C LEU A 215 3.52 -4.24 -0.71
N ASP A 216 4.54 -5.10 -0.80
CA ASP A 216 5.22 -5.66 0.35
C ASP A 216 6.72 -5.83 0.07
N LEU A 217 7.54 -5.53 1.08
CA LEU A 217 8.97 -5.76 1.05
C LEU A 217 9.29 -7.25 1.19
N ASP A 218 10.05 -7.77 0.24
CA ASP A 218 10.39 -9.19 0.23
C ASP A 218 11.47 -9.52 1.26
N ASN A 219 11.36 -10.72 1.85
CA ASN A 219 12.34 -11.31 2.75
C ASN A 219 12.55 -10.56 4.10
N MET A 220 11.65 -9.65 4.49
CA MET A 220 11.78 -8.88 5.72
C MET A 220 11.87 -9.77 6.98
N GLY A 221 11.19 -10.92 7.02
CA GLY A 221 11.29 -11.86 8.13
C GLY A 221 12.71 -12.38 8.42
N LYS A 222 13.60 -12.41 7.41
CA LYS A 222 15.01 -12.77 7.61
C LYS A 222 15.78 -11.72 8.42
N PHE A 223 15.31 -10.49 8.44
CA PHE A 223 15.94 -9.37 9.14
C PHE A 223 15.43 -9.20 10.57
N SER A 224 14.16 -9.50 10.81
CA SER A 224 13.52 -9.36 12.13
C SER A 224 13.97 -10.39 13.18
N GLN A 225 14.73 -11.42 12.77
CA GLN A 225 15.18 -12.51 13.64
C GLN A 225 16.61 -12.29 14.22
N LYS A 226 17.18 -11.08 14.09
CA LYS A 226 18.56 -10.79 14.46
C LYS A 226 18.64 -9.96 15.74
N GLU A 227 19.84 -9.51 16.09
CA GLU A 227 20.13 -8.69 17.25
C GLU A 227 19.31 -7.40 17.30
N ILE A 228 19.01 -6.90 18.50
CA ILE A 228 18.20 -5.69 18.76
C ILE A 228 18.64 -4.51 17.89
N GLU A 229 19.96 -4.28 17.78
CA GLU A 229 20.50 -3.16 16.98
C GLU A 229 20.21 -3.33 15.47
N LYS A 230 20.15 -4.55 14.96
CA LYS A 230 19.77 -4.81 13.58
C LYS A 230 18.27 -4.57 13.37
N ILE A 231 17.43 -4.99 14.31
CA ILE A 231 15.97 -4.73 14.27
C ILE A 231 15.71 -3.22 14.24
N LYS A 232 16.39 -2.41 15.06
CA LYS A 232 16.27 -0.95 15.05
C LYS A 232 16.64 -0.34 13.70
N LYS A 233 17.76 -0.76 13.12
CA LYS A 233 18.20 -0.28 11.80
C LYS A 233 17.19 -0.64 10.70
N VAL A 234 16.65 -1.86 10.73
CA VAL A 234 15.60 -2.30 9.80
C VAL A 234 14.35 -1.45 9.99
N SER A 235 13.92 -1.22 11.22
CA SER A 235 12.75 -0.39 11.53
C SER A 235 12.93 1.06 11.05
N GLU A 236 14.13 1.64 11.21
CA GLU A 236 14.48 2.96 10.64
C GLU A 236 14.40 2.95 9.09
N GLY A 237 14.89 1.87 8.47
CA GLY A 237 14.83 1.67 7.02
C GLY A 237 13.38 1.62 6.51
N ILE A 238 12.52 0.82 7.15
CA ILE A 238 11.10 0.71 6.83
C ILE A 238 10.42 2.09 6.93
N TYR A 239 10.64 2.80 8.03
CA TYR A 239 10.05 4.12 8.24
C TYR A 239 10.45 5.13 7.14
N LYS A 240 11.73 5.17 6.76
CA LYS A 240 12.23 6.00 5.67
C LYS A 240 11.63 5.63 4.33
N TYR A 241 11.57 4.35 4.03
CA TYR A 241 11.00 3.81 2.80
C TYR A 241 9.54 4.21 2.63
N ILE A 242 8.72 3.92 3.63
CA ILE A 242 7.30 4.26 3.63
C ILE A 242 7.08 5.77 3.55
N SER A 243 7.86 6.57 4.29
CA SER A 243 7.77 8.02 4.26
C SER A 243 8.02 8.58 2.86
N LYS A 244 8.99 8.04 2.12
CA LYS A 244 9.27 8.42 0.73
C LYS A 244 8.11 8.10 -0.21
N LEU A 245 7.61 6.86 -0.15
CA LEU A 245 6.51 6.44 -1.01
C LEU A 245 5.22 7.21 -0.74
N ARG A 246 4.93 7.47 0.53
CA ARG A 246 3.81 8.32 0.91
C ARG A 246 3.95 9.75 0.36
N ASN A 247 5.13 10.34 0.46
CA ASN A 247 5.39 11.67 -0.09
C ASN A 247 5.24 11.67 -1.62
N PHE A 248 5.75 10.64 -2.31
CA PHE A 248 5.54 10.48 -3.74
C PHE A 248 4.04 10.51 -4.11
N ILE A 249 3.21 9.73 -3.41
CA ILE A 249 1.76 9.67 -3.67
C ILE A 249 1.09 11.02 -3.38
N LYS A 250 1.43 11.67 -2.26
CA LYS A 250 0.87 12.98 -1.87
C LYS A 250 1.17 14.08 -2.89
N LEU A 251 2.32 14.03 -3.56
CA LEU A 251 2.70 15.02 -4.58
C LEU A 251 1.94 14.85 -5.90
N LYS A 252 1.19 13.76 -6.08
CA LYS A 252 0.34 13.54 -7.26
C LYS A 252 -1.00 14.22 -7.06
N GLU A 253 -1.04 15.52 -7.37
CA GLU A 253 -2.23 16.38 -7.23
C GLU A 253 -2.46 17.16 -8.52
N ILE A 254 -3.72 17.20 -8.98
CA ILE A 254 -4.13 18.01 -10.14
C ILE A 254 -5.33 18.87 -9.74
N ASN A 255 -5.23 20.18 -9.97
CA ASN A 255 -6.30 21.14 -9.70
C ASN A 255 -6.83 21.08 -8.25
N GLY A 256 -5.95 20.89 -7.27
CA GLY A 256 -6.32 20.79 -5.85
C GLY A 256 -6.97 19.46 -5.46
N LYS A 257 -6.95 18.44 -6.32
CA LYS A 257 -7.46 17.11 -6.03
C LYS A 257 -6.34 16.09 -6.07
N SER A 258 -6.30 15.24 -5.06
CA SER A 258 -5.31 14.17 -4.98
C SER A 258 -5.58 13.09 -6.03
N GLU A 259 -4.57 12.73 -6.80
CA GLU A 259 -4.59 11.62 -7.75
C GLU A 259 -4.03 10.32 -7.16
N GLY A 260 -3.63 10.35 -5.90
CA GLY A 260 -3.18 9.20 -5.15
C GLY A 260 -3.53 9.30 -3.66
N LEU A 261 -3.76 8.16 -3.03
CA LEU A 261 -4.09 8.06 -1.63
C LEU A 261 -3.47 6.82 -1.02
N VAL A 262 -2.73 6.97 0.06
CA VAL A 262 -2.32 5.85 0.89
C VAL A 262 -3.48 5.49 1.81
N LEU A 263 -3.99 4.26 1.67
CA LEU A 263 -5.05 3.73 2.51
C LEU A 263 -4.49 3.16 3.81
N TYR A 264 -3.39 2.43 3.69
CA TYR A 264 -2.71 1.76 4.79
C TYR A 264 -1.21 1.69 4.49
N ALA A 265 -0.40 1.91 5.50
CA ALA A 265 1.03 1.70 5.42
C ALA A 265 1.54 1.36 6.82
N ALA A 266 1.77 0.10 7.06
CA ALA A 266 2.20 -0.40 8.36
C ALA A 266 3.30 -1.46 8.19
N GLY A 267 4.40 -1.23 8.87
CA GLY A 267 5.54 -2.12 8.70
C GLY A 267 6.06 -2.09 7.27
N ASP A 268 6.17 -3.26 6.67
CA ASP A 268 6.65 -3.49 5.30
C ASP A 268 5.55 -3.47 4.23
N ASP A 269 4.28 -3.37 4.64
CA ASP A 269 3.11 -3.40 3.75
C ASP A 269 2.59 -2.00 3.41
N ILE A 270 2.21 -1.79 2.16
CA ILE A 270 1.51 -0.58 1.70
C ILE A 270 0.29 -0.98 0.89
N LEU A 271 -0.85 -0.38 1.24
CA LEU A 271 -2.06 -0.37 0.43
C LEU A 271 -2.36 1.06 -0.02
N ALA A 272 -2.45 1.27 -1.33
CA ALA A 272 -2.67 2.60 -1.90
C ALA A 272 -3.63 2.57 -3.08
N ILE A 273 -4.24 3.72 -3.35
CA ILE A 273 -4.97 4.00 -4.60
C ILE A 273 -4.18 5.03 -5.38
N LEU A 274 -4.06 4.83 -6.68
CA LEU A 274 -3.32 5.73 -7.55
C LEU A 274 -4.01 5.83 -8.92
N ASN A 275 -3.89 6.99 -9.56
CA ASN A 275 -4.27 7.10 -10.96
C ASN A 275 -3.37 6.17 -11.80
N PRO A 276 -3.94 5.31 -12.68
CA PRO A 276 -3.17 4.32 -13.44
C PRO A 276 -1.96 4.88 -14.19
N LYS A 277 -1.98 6.13 -14.63
CA LYS A 277 -0.86 6.77 -15.35
C LYS A 277 0.44 6.87 -14.54
N TYR A 278 0.37 6.81 -13.20
CA TYR A 278 1.55 6.91 -12.33
C TYR A 278 2.08 5.57 -11.82
N ILE A 279 1.50 4.44 -12.22
CA ILE A 279 1.87 3.11 -11.72
C ILE A 279 3.36 2.83 -11.94
N PHE A 280 3.87 3.05 -13.16
CA PHE A 280 5.27 2.76 -13.50
C PHE A 280 6.25 3.71 -12.81
N GLU A 281 5.88 4.99 -12.67
CA GLU A 281 6.65 5.92 -11.84
C GLU A 281 6.71 5.46 -10.38
N PHE A 282 5.59 5.01 -9.84
CA PHE A 282 5.51 4.53 -8.46
C PHE A 282 6.34 3.27 -8.24
N ILE A 283 6.26 2.28 -9.14
CA ILE A 283 7.08 1.07 -9.09
C ILE A 283 8.56 1.45 -9.09
N LYS A 284 8.98 2.34 -10.01
CA LYS A 284 10.36 2.80 -10.10
C LYS A 284 10.82 3.50 -8.83
N GLU A 285 10.00 4.41 -8.29
CA GLU A 285 10.30 5.11 -7.04
C GLU A 285 10.44 4.14 -5.87
N ALA A 286 9.54 3.16 -5.78
CA ALA A 286 9.60 2.13 -4.74
C ALA A 286 10.91 1.31 -4.82
N CYS A 287 11.30 0.87 -6.01
CA CYS A 287 12.55 0.15 -6.20
C CYS A 287 13.79 1.02 -5.90
N ASN A 288 13.82 2.28 -6.35
CA ASN A 288 14.94 3.20 -6.09
C ASN A 288 15.08 3.53 -4.60
N SER A 289 13.96 3.67 -3.90
CA SER A 289 13.95 4.03 -2.49
C SER A 289 14.52 2.93 -1.57
N LEU A 290 14.63 1.67 -2.05
CA LEU A 290 15.16 0.57 -1.26
C LEU A 290 16.59 0.82 -0.80
N LYS A 291 17.50 1.11 -1.74
CA LYS A 291 18.91 1.33 -1.44
C LYS A 291 19.11 2.43 -0.41
N GLU A 292 18.49 3.59 -0.67
CA GLU A 292 18.65 4.75 0.21
C GLU A 292 18.06 4.54 1.60
N SER A 293 16.96 3.77 1.70
CA SER A 293 16.28 3.55 2.97
C SER A 293 16.97 2.51 3.84
N PHE A 294 17.60 1.51 3.21
CA PHE A 294 18.22 0.39 3.90
C PHE A 294 19.75 0.37 3.82
N GLU A 295 20.40 1.48 3.46
CA GLU A 295 21.85 1.60 3.32
C GLU A 295 22.62 1.05 4.54
N LYS A 296 22.13 1.32 5.75
CA LYS A 296 22.74 0.86 7.01
C LYS A 296 22.56 -0.65 7.28
N VAL A 297 21.75 -1.34 6.49
CA VAL A 297 21.36 -2.74 6.66
C VAL A 297 21.86 -3.62 5.53
N ILE A 298 22.21 -2.99 4.39
CA ILE A 298 22.52 -3.65 3.12
C ILE A 298 23.80 -4.51 3.14
N GLU A 299 24.79 -4.16 3.95
CA GLU A 299 26.09 -4.85 3.97
C GLU A 299 25.97 -6.37 4.11
N ASP A 300 24.87 -6.85 4.67
CA ASP A 300 24.59 -8.27 4.90
C ASP A 300 23.56 -8.91 3.93
N ASN A 301 22.86 -8.16 3.06
CA ASN A 301 21.69 -8.72 2.38
C ASN A 301 21.39 -8.13 0.98
N LYS A 302 21.95 -8.75 -0.02
CA LYS A 302 21.65 -8.50 -1.45
C LYS A 302 20.27 -9.01 -1.91
N GLU A 303 19.48 -9.62 -1.02
CA GLU A 303 18.20 -10.27 -1.35
C GLU A 303 16.96 -9.40 -1.06
N LEU A 304 17.13 -8.13 -0.65
CA LEU A 304 16.01 -7.24 -0.42
C LEU A 304 15.42 -6.80 -1.75
N SER A 305 14.14 -7.08 -1.94
CA SER A 305 13.37 -6.67 -3.10
C SER A 305 11.97 -6.24 -2.68
N VAL A 306 11.14 -5.93 -3.66
CA VAL A 306 9.75 -5.51 -3.44
C VAL A 306 8.84 -6.18 -4.45
N SER A 307 7.67 -6.62 -3.99
CA SER A 307 6.64 -7.22 -4.80
C SER A 307 5.36 -6.39 -4.81
N PHE A 308 4.66 -6.39 -5.95
CA PHE A 308 3.44 -5.61 -6.15
C PHE A 308 2.31 -6.47 -6.69
N GLY A 309 1.12 -6.32 -6.10
CA GLY A 309 -0.14 -6.70 -6.70
C GLY A 309 -0.93 -5.44 -7.07
N ILE A 310 -1.21 -5.25 -8.35
CA ILE A 310 -1.84 -4.02 -8.85
C ILE A 310 -3.11 -4.38 -9.61
N PHE A 311 -4.25 -3.90 -9.11
CA PHE A 311 -5.54 -4.10 -9.74
C PHE A 311 -6.05 -2.78 -10.33
N ILE A 312 -6.11 -2.70 -11.66
CA ILE A 312 -6.68 -1.56 -12.39
C ILE A 312 -8.14 -1.88 -12.69
N CYS A 313 -9.05 -1.15 -12.07
CA CYS A 313 -10.47 -1.40 -12.19
C CYS A 313 -11.28 -0.10 -12.42
N TYR A 314 -12.51 -0.26 -12.86
CA TYR A 314 -13.45 0.85 -12.98
C TYR A 314 -13.72 1.47 -11.60
N GLU A 315 -13.82 2.79 -11.51
CA GLU A 315 -13.98 3.54 -10.26
C GLU A 315 -15.13 3.09 -9.37
N LYS A 316 -16.22 2.58 -9.99
CA LYS A 316 -17.41 2.11 -9.27
C LYS A 316 -17.35 0.64 -8.85
N ASN A 317 -16.25 -0.07 -9.10
CA ASN A 317 -16.07 -1.39 -8.53
C ASN A 317 -16.10 -1.30 -6.99
N PRO A 318 -16.71 -2.27 -6.28
CA PRO A 318 -16.68 -2.30 -4.83
C PRO A 318 -15.24 -2.24 -4.33
N ILE A 319 -14.98 -1.36 -3.37
CA ILE A 319 -13.60 -1.13 -2.90
C ILE A 319 -13.04 -2.37 -2.20
N LYS A 320 -13.86 -3.06 -1.40
CA LYS A 320 -13.48 -4.28 -0.70
C LYS A 320 -12.96 -5.35 -1.66
N GLU A 321 -13.77 -5.71 -2.68
CA GLU A 321 -13.37 -6.68 -3.70
C GLU A 321 -12.11 -6.24 -4.47
N SER A 322 -11.97 -4.94 -4.70
CA SER A 322 -10.80 -4.39 -5.41
C SER A 322 -9.52 -4.51 -4.58
N ILE A 323 -9.60 -4.34 -3.26
CA ILE A 323 -8.48 -4.53 -2.33
C ILE A 323 -8.12 -6.01 -2.22
N GLU A 324 -9.12 -6.87 -2.01
CA GLU A 324 -8.92 -8.33 -1.96
C GLU A 324 -8.21 -8.81 -3.24
N LYS A 325 -8.63 -8.30 -4.40
CA LYS A 325 -8.00 -8.67 -5.68
C LYS A 325 -6.55 -8.20 -5.77
N ALA A 326 -6.24 -6.97 -5.35
CA ALA A 326 -4.85 -6.48 -5.33
C ALA A 326 -3.96 -7.29 -4.36
N HIS A 327 -4.52 -7.67 -3.22
CA HIS A 327 -3.85 -8.52 -2.24
C HIS A 327 -3.58 -9.94 -2.78
N ASP A 328 -4.57 -10.56 -3.44
CA ASP A 328 -4.40 -11.86 -4.09
C ASP A 328 -3.30 -11.81 -5.16
N LEU A 329 -3.27 -10.75 -5.99
CA LEU A 329 -2.22 -10.55 -6.99
C LEU A 329 -0.84 -10.45 -6.36
N LEU A 330 -0.72 -9.80 -5.19
CA LEU A 330 0.54 -9.73 -4.46
C LEU A 330 0.96 -11.11 -3.94
N PHE A 331 0.10 -11.77 -3.15
CA PHE A 331 0.50 -12.96 -2.39
C PHE A 331 0.54 -14.22 -3.25
N TYR A 332 -0.43 -14.42 -4.14
CA TYR A 332 -0.47 -15.62 -4.98
C TYR A 332 0.28 -15.47 -6.29
N ASN A 333 0.16 -14.33 -6.96
CA ASN A 333 0.78 -14.17 -8.27
C ASN A 333 2.21 -13.64 -8.16
N ALA A 334 2.44 -12.47 -7.53
CA ALA A 334 3.77 -11.88 -7.47
C ALA A 334 4.73 -12.69 -6.57
N LYS A 335 4.32 -13.01 -5.34
CA LYS A 335 5.21 -13.68 -4.38
C LYS A 335 5.33 -15.18 -4.57
N LYS A 336 4.24 -15.89 -4.93
CA LYS A 336 4.25 -17.33 -5.03
C LYS A 336 4.54 -17.84 -6.43
N LEU A 337 3.84 -17.35 -7.46
CA LEU A 337 4.01 -17.81 -8.85
C LEU A 337 5.23 -17.18 -9.53
N ASN A 338 5.54 -15.92 -9.25
CA ASN A 338 6.66 -15.19 -9.83
C ASN A 338 7.87 -15.05 -8.90
N GLU A 339 7.93 -15.86 -7.83
CA GLU A 339 9.09 -15.99 -6.94
C GLU A 339 9.56 -14.67 -6.30
N LYS A 340 8.65 -13.70 -6.10
CA LYS A 340 8.92 -12.34 -5.57
C LYS A 340 9.60 -11.41 -6.59
N ASN A 341 10.06 -10.24 -6.13
CA ASN A 341 10.76 -9.24 -6.95
C ASN A 341 10.03 -8.91 -8.26
N SER A 342 8.70 -8.82 -8.18
CA SER A 342 7.84 -8.72 -9.37
C SER A 342 6.64 -7.79 -9.15
N ALA A 343 6.12 -7.24 -10.25
CA ALA A 343 4.85 -6.53 -10.28
C ALA A 343 3.85 -7.27 -11.17
N VAL A 344 2.71 -7.62 -10.61
CA VAL A 344 1.60 -8.22 -11.33
C VAL A 344 0.48 -7.21 -11.45
N ILE A 345 0.17 -6.82 -12.69
CA ILE A 345 -0.84 -5.81 -13.02
C ILE A 345 -2.02 -6.48 -13.72
N LEU A 346 -3.16 -6.57 -13.04
CA LEU A 346 -4.41 -7.04 -13.62
C LEU A 346 -5.27 -5.83 -14.02
N VAL A 347 -5.62 -5.74 -15.29
CA VAL A 347 -6.55 -4.74 -15.80
C VAL A 347 -7.90 -5.40 -16.02
N GLN A 348 -8.94 -4.88 -15.36
CA GLN A 348 -10.33 -5.29 -15.59
C GLN A 348 -11.13 -4.12 -16.16
N LYS A 349 -11.55 -4.27 -17.42
CA LYS A 349 -12.41 -3.28 -18.09
C LYS A 349 -13.83 -3.34 -17.55
N HIS A 350 -14.57 -2.24 -17.68
CA HIS A 350 -15.99 -2.19 -17.30
C HIS A 350 -16.86 -3.27 -17.99
N SER A 351 -16.43 -3.72 -19.18
CA SER A 351 -17.09 -4.81 -19.92
C SER A 351 -16.90 -6.21 -19.32
N GLY A 352 -16.12 -6.34 -18.24
CA GLY A 352 -15.74 -7.62 -17.64
C GLY A 352 -14.49 -8.25 -18.29
N TYR A 353 -14.03 -7.74 -19.43
CA TYR A 353 -12.78 -8.22 -20.03
C TYR A 353 -11.58 -7.89 -19.15
N SER A 354 -10.74 -8.88 -18.90
CA SER A 354 -9.53 -8.72 -18.09
C SER A 354 -8.30 -9.30 -18.79
N PHE A 355 -7.14 -8.78 -18.43
CA PHE A 355 -5.83 -9.31 -18.82
C PHE A 355 -4.80 -8.94 -17.76
N GLU A 356 -3.75 -9.78 -17.67
CA GLU A 356 -2.65 -9.63 -16.71
C GLU A 356 -1.37 -9.23 -17.45
N PHE A 357 -0.57 -8.37 -16.83
CA PHE A 357 0.76 -8.00 -17.28
C PHE A 357 1.73 -8.14 -16.11
N VAL A 358 2.79 -8.93 -16.31
CA VAL A 358 3.77 -9.28 -15.28
C VAL A 358 5.13 -8.71 -15.63
N ILE A 359 5.77 -8.09 -14.65
CA ILE A 359 7.15 -7.60 -14.73
C ILE A 359 7.94 -8.28 -13.62
N ASN A 360 8.92 -9.11 -14.01
CA ASN A 360 9.82 -9.78 -13.08
C ASN A 360 11.13 -9.01 -12.96
N ASP A 361 11.96 -9.36 -11.97
CA ASP A 361 13.29 -8.81 -11.77
C ASP A 361 13.33 -7.28 -11.70
N LEU A 362 12.43 -6.72 -10.87
CA LEU A 362 12.32 -5.28 -10.67
C LEU A 362 13.56 -4.68 -10.02
N VAL A 363 14.20 -5.44 -9.12
CA VAL A 363 15.36 -5.03 -8.34
C VAL A 363 16.52 -5.98 -8.61
N LYS A 364 17.70 -5.43 -8.89
CA LYS A 364 18.94 -6.15 -9.04
C LYS A 364 19.99 -5.48 -8.15
N GLU A 365 20.66 -6.26 -7.29
CA GLU A 365 21.63 -5.74 -6.34
C GLU A 365 21.07 -4.55 -5.51
N ILE A 366 19.79 -4.64 -5.10
CA ILE A 366 19.05 -3.66 -4.30
C ILE A 366 18.82 -2.29 -5.00
N GLU A 367 19.06 -2.23 -6.27
CA GLU A 367 18.72 -1.09 -7.12
C GLU A 367 17.65 -1.48 -8.16
N PHE A 368 16.90 -0.50 -8.63
CA PHE A 368 16.00 -0.72 -9.76
C PHE A 368 16.76 -1.33 -10.94
N ASN A 369 16.23 -2.43 -11.48
CA ASN A 369 16.82 -3.11 -12.63
C ASN A 369 16.58 -2.29 -13.91
N LYS A 370 17.60 -1.56 -14.35
CA LYS A 370 17.56 -0.73 -15.56
C LYS A 370 17.53 -1.54 -16.86
N ASP A 371 17.88 -2.83 -16.79
CA ASP A 371 17.91 -3.71 -17.95
C ASP A 371 16.52 -4.35 -18.22
N ASN A 372 15.48 -4.02 -17.42
CA ASN A 372 14.13 -4.53 -17.62
C ASN A 372 13.45 -3.86 -18.81
N ILE A 373 13.56 -4.47 -19.98
CA ILE A 373 13.09 -3.94 -21.26
C ILE A 373 11.58 -3.63 -21.26
N PHE A 374 10.76 -4.48 -20.65
CA PHE A 374 9.31 -4.27 -20.61
C PHE A 374 8.94 -3.06 -19.77
N PHE A 375 9.62 -2.89 -18.65
CA PHE A 375 9.42 -1.74 -17.79
C PHE A 375 9.85 -0.46 -18.48
N ASP A 376 11.04 -0.42 -19.04
CA ASP A 376 11.59 0.78 -19.69
C ASP A 376 10.75 1.24 -20.87
N LYS A 377 10.36 0.29 -21.76
CA LYS A 377 9.48 0.62 -22.88
C LYS A 377 8.13 1.14 -22.44
N MET A 378 7.51 0.54 -21.42
CA MET A 378 6.23 0.99 -20.91
C MET A 378 6.32 2.37 -20.25
N ASN A 379 7.36 2.60 -19.45
CA ASN A 379 7.60 3.89 -18.80
C ASN A 379 7.85 5.00 -19.81
N ASN A 380 8.62 4.74 -20.85
CA ASN A 380 8.88 5.68 -21.94
C ASN A 380 7.60 5.98 -22.74
N TYR A 381 6.83 4.93 -23.08
CA TYR A 381 5.54 5.10 -23.73
C TYR A 381 4.60 5.99 -22.93
N LEU A 382 4.48 5.80 -21.60
CA LEU A 382 3.60 6.61 -20.75
C LEU A 382 4.07 8.06 -20.64
N LYS A 383 5.38 8.32 -20.63
CA LYS A 383 5.92 9.70 -20.67
C LYS A 383 5.53 10.39 -21.96
N ASP A 384 5.79 9.78 -23.11
CA ASP A 384 5.43 10.31 -24.41
C ASP A 384 3.92 10.50 -24.55
N TYR A 385 3.13 9.59 -24.00
CA TYR A 385 1.67 9.65 -23.97
C TYR A 385 1.16 10.85 -23.17
N MET A 386 1.73 11.11 -21.99
CA MET A 386 1.35 12.28 -21.18
C MET A 386 1.70 13.62 -21.85
N GLU A 387 2.74 13.65 -22.68
CA GLU A 387 3.21 14.85 -23.39
C GLU A 387 2.50 15.08 -24.74
N SER A 388 2.07 14.01 -25.42
CA SER A 388 1.50 14.07 -26.77
C SER A 388 0.04 13.62 -26.85
N LYS A 389 -0.89 14.51 -27.20
CA LYS A 389 -2.30 14.21 -27.45
C LYS A 389 -2.56 13.54 -28.81
N LYS A 390 -1.78 12.54 -29.28
CA LYS A 390 -1.99 11.91 -30.59
C LYS A 390 -2.72 10.58 -30.54
N VAL A 391 -3.88 10.52 -31.21
CA VAL A 391 -4.88 9.42 -31.26
C VAL A 391 -4.62 8.39 -32.38
N GLU A 392 -3.60 8.54 -33.23
CA GLU A 392 -3.45 7.75 -34.46
C GLU A 392 -2.99 6.27 -34.29
N LYS A 393 -2.72 5.82 -33.05
CA LYS A 393 -2.09 4.51 -32.79
C LYS A 393 -3.05 3.33 -32.58
N LYS A 394 -4.37 3.56 -32.41
CA LYS A 394 -5.33 2.55 -31.94
C LYS A 394 -5.55 1.39 -32.90
N GLU A 395 -5.71 1.66 -34.19
CA GLU A 395 -5.93 0.61 -35.21
C GLU A 395 -4.71 -0.28 -35.36
N LEU A 396 -3.51 0.31 -35.34
CA LEU A 396 -2.27 -0.42 -35.41
C LEU A 396 -2.08 -1.34 -34.19
N LEU A 397 -2.41 -0.89 -32.98
CA LEU A 397 -2.35 -1.72 -31.78
C LEU A 397 -3.26 -2.95 -31.85
N ASN A 398 -4.49 -2.79 -32.35
CA ASN A 398 -5.37 -3.91 -32.61
C ASN A 398 -4.77 -4.91 -33.60
N THR A 399 -4.20 -4.38 -34.69
CA THR A 399 -3.55 -5.18 -35.71
C THR A 399 -2.35 -5.94 -35.16
N ILE A 400 -1.49 -5.30 -34.36
CA ILE A 400 -0.35 -5.96 -33.72
C ILE A 400 -0.83 -7.08 -32.80
N ILE A 401 -1.77 -6.81 -31.89
CA ILE A 401 -2.29 -7.81 -30.94
C ILE A 401 -2.86 -9.01 -31.69
N GLN A 402 -3.69 -8.78 -32.73
CA GLN A 402 -4.28 -9.85 -33.49
C GLN A 402 -3.24 -10.65 -34.27
N LYS A 403 -2.31 -9.97 -34.95
CA LYS A 403 -1.29 -10.64 -35.76
C LYS A 403 -0.33 -11.46 -34.91
N VAL A 404 0.07 -10.98 -33.75
CA VAL A 404 0.91 -11.76 -32.82
C VAL A 404 0.13 -12.98 -32.30
N TYR A 405 -1.12 -12.81 -31.91
CA TYR A 405 -1.96 -13.90 -31.41
C TYR A 405 -2.23 -14.97 -32.48
N MET A 406 -2.58 -14.57 -33.73
CA MET A 406 -2.86 -15.50 -34.82
C MET A 406 -1.62 -16.25 -35.31
N ASN A 407 -0.43 -15.71 -35.12
CA ASN A 407 0.83 -16.28 -35.54
C ASN A 407 1.71 -16.74 -34.37
N ASP A 408 1.12 -17.02 -33.23
CA ASP A 408 1.85 -17.39 -32.02
C ASP A 408 2.73 -18.63 -32.24
N PHE A 409 2.22 -19.61 -33.00
CA PHE A 409 2.95 -20.82 -33.35
C PHE A 409 4.22 -20.49 -34.15
N ILE A 410 4.12 -19.61 -35.17
CA ILE A 410 5.26 -19.22 -35.98
C ILE A 410 6.28 -18.46 -35.12
N PHE A 411 5.82 -17.50 -34.31
CA PHE A 411 6.73 -16.78 -33.42
C PHE A 411 7.50 -17.71 -32.48
N LYS A 412 6.86 -18.72 -31.91
CA LYS A 412 7.52 -19.71 -31.04
C LYS A 412 8.63 -20.48 -31.75
N GLU A 413 8.48 -20.75 -33.05
CA GLU A 413 9.49 -21.44 -33.82
C GLU A 413 10.68 -20.56 -34.22
N ILE A 414 10.43 -19.28 -34.55
CA ILE A 414 11.45 -18.36 -35.05
C ILE A 414 12.09 -17.48 -33.99
N ILE A 415 11.55 -17.47 -32.74
CA ILE A 415 11.89 -16.48 -31.68
C ILE A 415 13.36 -16.49 -31.30
N GLU A 416 14.08 -17.60 -31.51
CA GLU A 416 15.52 -17.71 -31.25
C GLU A 416 16.39 -17.07 -32.35
N ASN A 417 15.81 -16.77 -33.51
CA ASN A 417 16.54 -16.22 -34.64
C ASN A 417 16.09 -14.78 -34.95
N PRO A 418 16.89 -13.76 -34.57
CA PRO A 418 16.55 -12.35 -34.80
C PRO A 418 16.33 -12.01 -36.29
N GLU A 419 17.06 -12.65 -37.23
CA GLU A 419 16.90 -12.38 -38.65
C GLU A 419 15.58 -12.93 -39.19
N GLN A 420 15.16 -14.11 -38.72
CA GLN A 420 13.86 -14.67 -39.06
C GLN A 420 12.71 -13.85 -38.47
N ILE A 421 12.84 -13.33 -37.24
CA ILE A 421 11.87 -12.41 -36.64
C ILE A 421 11.70 -11.18 -37.54
N ARG A 422 12.80 -10.51 -37.89
CA ARG A 422 12.77 -9.34 -38.78
C ARG A 422 12.12 -9.63 -40.12
N TYR A 423 12.57 -10.67 -40.78
CA TYR A 423 11.99 -11.10 -42.06
C TYR A 423 10.49 -11.38 -41.95
N PHE A 424 10.07 -12.07 -40.91
CA PHE A 424 8.66 -12.38 -40.69
C PHE A 424 7.82 -11.13 -40.40
N LEU A 425 8.29 -10.23 -39.55
CA LEU A 425 7.61 -8.95 -39.27
C LEU A 425 7.51 -8.08 -40.53
N ASP A 426 8.55 -8.08 -41.35
CA ASP A 426 8.59 -7.36 -42.64
C ASP A 426 7.52 -7.86 -43.63
N ASN A 427 7.19 -9.12 -43.60
CA ASN A 427 6.14 -9.71 -44.42
C ASN A 427 4.72 -9.60 -43.75
N LEU A 428 4.70 -9.51 -42.41
CA LEU A 428 3.46 -9.46 -41.65
C LEU A 428 2.81 -8.06 -41.67
N PHE A 429 3.63 -6.99 -41.75
CA PHE A 429 3.16 -5.61 -41.73
C PHE A 429 3.48 -4.88 -43.02
N ASP A 430 2.55 -3.99 -43.44
CA ASP A 430 2.71 -3.20 -44.66
C ASP A 430 3.89 -2.24 -44.57
N SER A 431 4.43 -1.82 -45.73
CA SER A 431 5.57 -0.91 -45.82
C SER A 431 5.40 0.40 -45.04
N ASN A 432 4.15 0.92 -44.96
CA ASN A 432 3.82 2.11 -44.22
C ASN A 432 3.90 1.92 -42.70
N ALA A 433 3.77 0.68 -42.21
CA ALA A 433 3.83 0.36 -40.78
C ALA A 433 5.27 0.11 -40.29
N LYS A 434 6.21 -0.25 -41.19
CA LYS A 434 7.59 -0.66 -40.84
C LYS A 434 8.39 0.43 -40.07
N GLY A 435 8.12 1.71 -40.29
CA GLY A 435 8.76 2.82 -39.58
C GLY A 435 8.12 3.16 -38.24
N ASN A 436 7.03 2.51 -37.87
CA ASN A 436 6.29 2.86 -36.67
C ASN A 436 7.02 2.39 -35.41
N PRO A 437 7.15 3.24 -34.37
CA PRO A 437 7.80 2.87 -33.10
C PRO A 437 7.24 1.60 -32.46
N LEU A 438 5.91 1.37 -32.54
CA LEU A 438 5.29 0.16 -31.98
C LEU A 438 5.74 -1.14 -32.66
N ILE A 439 6.01 -1.12 -33.96
CA ILE A 439 6.56 -2.31 -34.67
C ILE A 439 8.01 -2.54 -34.26
N ARG A 440 8.79 -1.49 -34.08
CA ARG A 440 10.15 -1.60 -33.54
C ARG A 440 10.13 -2.14 -32.10
N ASP A 441 9.21 -1.68 -31.28
CA ASP A 441 9.04 -2.22 -29.93
C ASP A 441 8.69 -3.69 -29.95
N LEU A 442 7.78 -4.11 -30.86
CA LEU A 442 7.46 -5.53 -31.07
C LEU A 442 8.69 -6.34 -31.44
N GLU A 443 9.48 -5.88 -32.42
CA GLU A 443 10.71 -6.54 -32.84
C GLU A 443 11.70 -6.71 -31.70
N GLU A 444 11.98 -5.63 -30.97
CA GLU A 444 12.93 -5.62 -29.86
C GLU A 444 12.48 -6.53 -28.71
N LEU A 445 11.18 -6.52 -28.37
CA LEU A 445 10.63 -7.40 -27.34
C LEU A 445 10.72 -8.87 -27.75
N LEU A 446 10.39 -9.21 -29.00
CA LEU A 446 10.50 -10.59 -29.51
C LEU A 446 11.96 -11.07 -29.52
N ILE A 447 12.90 -10.22 -29.95
CA ILE A 447 14.33 -10.56 -29.91
C ILE A 447 14.83 -10.74 -28.47
N HIS A 448 14.35 -9.93 -27.56
CA HIS A 448 14.72 -10.03 -26.14
C HIS A 448 14.26 -11.37 -25.55
N ILE A 449 12.99 -11.72 -25.69
CA ILE A 449 12.46 -12.99 -25.16
C ILE A 449 13.06 -14.21 -25.81
N GLY A 450 13.53 -14.12 -27.08
CA GLY A 450 14.25 -15.20 -27.75
C GLY A 450 15.63 -15.54 -27.15
N LYS A 451 16.20 -14.58 -26.38
CA LYS A 451 17.44 -14.77 -25.61
C LYS A 451 17.22 -15.35 -24.22
N GLU A 452 15.99 -15.26 -23.74
CA GLU A 452 15.58 -15.81 -22.46
C GLU A 452 15.46 -17.34 -22.50
N ASN A 453 15.17 -17.97 -21.35
CA ASN A 453 15.12 -19.41 -21.22
C ASN A 453 14.10 -20.05 -22.19
N PRO A 454 14.51 -20.96 -23.06
CA PRO A 454 13.68 -21.61 -24.11
C PRO A 454 12.40 -22.26 -23.57
N GLU A 455 12.41 -22.73 -22.31
CA GLU A 455 11.26 -23.40 -21.70
C GLU A 455 10.10 -22.44 -21.39
N ARG A 456 10.36 -21.14 -21.30
CA ARG A 456 9.35 -20.08 -20.96
C ARG A 456 8.83 -19.32 -22.19
N LYS A 457 9.17 -19.67 -23.39
CA LYS A 457 8.83 -18.95 -24.66
C LYS A 457 7.33 -18.63 -24.78
N LYS A 458 6.47 -19.54 -24.35
CA LYS A 458 5.02 -19.34 -24.45
C LYS A 458 4.56 -18.23 -23.51
N GLU A 459 5.01 -18.26 -22.25
CA GLU A 459 4.67 -17.29 -21.23
C GLU A 459 5.20 -15.90 -21.59
N GLU A 460 6.43 -15.86 -22.12
CA GLU A 460 7.06 -14.60 -22.55
C GLU A 460 6.36 -13.98 -23.76
N LEU A 461 5.86 -14.78 -24.72
CA LEU A 461 5.07 -14.26 -25.84
C LEU A 461 3.72 -13.69 -25.36
N GLU A 462 3.10 -14.31 -24.36
CA GLU A 462 1.89 -13.78 -23.72
C GLU A 462 2.18 -12.43 -23.02
N LYS A 463 3.37 -12.23 -22.45
CA LYS A 463 3.79 -10.92 -21.91
C LYS A 463 3.86 -9.85 -22.99
N VAL A 464 4.40 -10.16 -24.17
CA VAL A 464 4.43 -9.23 -25.30
C VAL A 464 3.01 -8.82 -25.70
N ILE A 465 2.11 -9.79 -25.82
CA ILE A 465 0.69 -9.49 -26.11
C ILE A 465 0.06 -8.61 -25.03
N SER A 466 0.32 -8.92 -23.77
CA SER A 466 -0.19 -8.15 -22.61
C SER A 466 0.38 -6.75 -22.55
N TYR A 467 1.65 -6.55 -22.93
CA TYR A 467 2.27 -5.23 -23.10
C TYR A 467 1.46 -4.36 -24.07
N PHE A 468 1.18 -4.86 -25.28
CA PHE A 468 0.39 -4.11 -26.25
C PHE A 468 -1.09 -3.91 -25.82
N LYS A 469 -1.67 -4.86 -25.10
CA LYS A 469 -2.99 -4.68 -24.48
C LYS A 469 -3.01 -3.57 -23.45
N LEU A 470 -1.93 -3.43 -22.68
CA LEU A 470 -1.79 -2.37 -21.67
C LEU A 470 -1.63 -1.00 -22.35
N ILE A 471 -0.78 -0.88 -23.38
CA ILE A 471 -0.70 0.33 -24.21
C ILE A 471 -2.09 0.71 -24.74
N LYS A 472 -2.80 -0.25 -25.33
CA LYS A 472 -4.14 -0.02 -25.85
C LYS A 472 -5.13 0.42 -24.79
N PHE A 473 -5.02 -0.09 -23.56
CA PHE A 473 -5.87 0.34 -22.46
C PHE A 473 -5.66 1.84 -22.17
N TYR A 474 -4.42 2.32 -22.15
CA TYR A 474 -4.14 3.74 -21.96
C TYR A 474 -4.63 4.59 -23.14
N GLU A 475 -4.43 4.17 -24.39
CA GLU A 475 -4.91 4.87 -25.58
C GLU A 475 -6.45 4.94 -25.64
N ASP A 476 -7.17 3.90 -25.24
CA ASP A 476 -8.64 3.86 -25.20
C ASP A 476 -9.22 4.85 -24.18
N ARG A 477 -8.44 5.30 -23.18
CA ARG A 477 -8.91 6.10 -22.04
C ARG A 477 -8.41 7.54 -22.02
N GLY A 478 -7.30 7.84 -22.70
CA GLY A 478 -6.73 9.18 -22.75
C GLY A 478 -7.34 10.15 -23.76
N GLY A 479 -8.32 9.74 -24.52
CA GLY A 479 -8.92 10.51 -25.62
C GLY A 479 -10.32 11.06 -25.37
N LYS A 480 -10.86 11.05 -24.14
CA LYS A 480 -12.18 11.63 -23.84
C LYS A 480 -12.17 12.43 -22.57
#